data_39c60625cc13ef8695427ef0e0782206
#
_entry.id   39c60625cc13ef8695427ef0e0782206
#
_cell.length_a   1.000
_cell.length_b   1.000
_cell.length_c   1.000
_cell.angle_alpha   90.00
_cell.angle_beta   90.00
_cell.angle_gamma   90.00
#
_symmetry.space_group_name_H-M   'P 1'
#
loop_
_entity.id
_entity.type
_entity.pdbx_description
1 polymer ?
#
loop_
_entity_poly.entity_id
_entity_poly.type
_entity_poly.pdbx_seq_one_letter_code
_entity_poly.pdbx_strand_id
1 'polypeptide(L)'
;MEDAVLFLAFPVSVISMFCVIIYVVYDLCLKPKFLRAKLVKQGIDGPKPTLIMGNMPDIRQIKCKELASDAVPYDLTKSLSLDCCSVLLPHISQWTKQFGKTFSFALGKTQFLYIGDGELVREMSLCKSLNLGKPSYMHKERGPLLGKGLLTSSKEVWLHQRKTIAPTLYVDKVKNMFSIVLESGNTLIRSWEQLVDTEGGIADIRVDDYVKTFTSSIISNVMFGKYEAAEKLLFSKCRDLMEVSGSPTVLDGYPFNRFYPTKIHRQQWKLEKEIYWIIQDTKMKCRSESESIIQTLVDGAKHGELGSSTPQQFIVDNCKELCIVGMEVPGITAIWGLMLLALHPEWQARARAEVLEVCGGQILDAEKLGKMKVLKMIIQEILRLYSGVGFTAREALADVQIGNTVCVPKGVNIWIWQAALHRDPQLWGSDALKFNPDRFTNGISGACKIPQAYTPFGLGPRTCPGMNLGMMELKVMFALLLAKFSFSLSPKYQHVPRFDVLLEPKYGVKLLVCRV
;
A
#
# COMPACT_ATOMS: atom_id res chain seq x y z
N MET A 1 -18.99 -57.29 18.51
CA MET A 1 -17.96 -56.46 17.80
C MET A 1 -18.34 -54.96 17.84
N GLU A 2 -19.58 -54.58 17.64
CA GLU A 2 -20.06 -53.17 17.70
C GLU A 2 -19.90 -52.56 19.10
N ASP A 3 -20.22 -53.26 20.20
CA ASP A 3 -20.05 -52.74 21.55
C ASP A 3 -18.59 -52.52 21.96
N ALA A 4 -17.66 -53.31 21.46
CA ALA A 4 -16.22 -53.12 21.69
C ALA A 4 -15.65 -51.89 20.93
N VAL A 5 -16.18 -51.58 19.75
CA VAL A 5 -15.83 -50.39 18.97
C VAL A 5 -16.37 -49.15 19.64
N LEU A 6 -17.59 -49.16 20.15
CA LEU A 6 -18.19 -48.06 20.91
C LEU A 6 -17.43 -47.79 22.24
N PHE A 7 -16.98 -48.85 22.92
CA PHE A 7 -16.25 -48.73 24.19
C PHE A 7 -14.85 -48.12 24.03
N LEU A 8 -14.19 -48.34 22.88
CA LEU A 8 -12.91 -47.71 22.55
C LEU A 8 -13.07 -46.31 21.94
N ALA A 9 -14.16 -46.03 21.22
CA ALA A 9 -14.38 -44.74 20.58
C ALA A 9 -14.62 -43.62 21.59
N PHE A 10 -15.26 -43.90 22.72
CA PHE A 10 -15.55 -42.93 23.73
C PHE A 10 -14.32 -42.34 24.42
N PRO A 11 -13.35 -43.10 24.97
CA PRO A 11 -12.12 -42.56 25.55
C PRO A 11 -11.25 -41.87 24.51
N VAL A 12 -11.18 -42.34 23.25
CA VAL A 12 -10.43 -41.69 22.17
C VAL A 12 -11.03 -40.31 21.85
N SER A 13 -12.36 -40.18 21.80
CA SER A 13 -13.02 -38.88 21.57
C SER A 13 -12.79 -37.90 22.73
N VAL A 14 -12.84 -38.37 23.97
CA VAL A 14 -12.56 -37.54 25.15
C VAL A 14 -11.10 -37.07 25.17
N ILE A 15 -10.14 -37.95 24.91
CA ILE A 15 -8.71 -37.60 24.83
C ILE A 15 -8.49 -36.58 23.70
N SER A 16 -9.08 -36.80 22.52
CA SER A 16 -9.01 -35.89 21.38
C SER A 16 -9.57 -34.50 21.74
N MET A 17 -10.71 -34.43 22.44
CA MET A 17 -11.29 -33.18 22.92
C MET A 17 -10.36 -32.46 23.89
N PHE A 18 -9.76 -33.17 24.85
CA PHE A 18 -8.79 -32.61 25.78
C PHE A 18 -7.54 -32.06 25.07
N CYS A 19 -7.00 -32.79 24.09
CA CYS A 19 -5.87 -32.34 23.26
C CYS A 19 -6.21 -31.06 22.50
N VAL A 20 -7.42 -30.98 21.94
CA VAL A 20 -7.90 -29.77 21.26
C VAL A 20 -8.03 -28.59 22.23
N ILE A 21 -8.60 -28.81 23.42
CA ILE A 21 -8.72 -27.75 24.44
C ILE A 21 -7.32 -27.27 24.88
N ILE A 22 -6.41 -28.17 25.18
CA ILE A 22 -5.01 -27.83 25.56
C ILE A 22 -4.34 -27.04 24.42
N TYR A 23 -4.49 -27.48 23.18
CA TYR A 23 -3.94 -26.77 22.01
C TYR A 23 -4.54 -25.36 21.88
N VAL A 24 -5.86 -25.22 22.03
CA VAL A 24 -6.54 -23.92 21.97
C VAL A 24 -6.07 -23.00 23.10
N VAL A 25 -5.97 -23.49 24.34
CA VAL A 25 -5.46 -22.71 25.47
C VAL A 25 -4.01 -22.30 25.25
N TYR A 26 -3.17 -23.23 24.76
CA TYR A 26 -1.79 -22.91 24.40
C TYR A 26 -1.70 -21.83 23.34
N ASP A 27 -2.40 -21.99 22.20
CA ASP A 27 -2.33 -21.06 21.04
C ASP A 27 -2.93 -19.68 21.35
N LEU A 28 -4.03 -19.62 22.13
CA LEU A 28 -4.70 -18.36 22.46
C LEU A 28 -4.11 -17.63 23.66
N CYS A 29 -3.56 -18.34 24.64
CA CYS A 29 -3.18 -17.73 25.92
C CYS A 29 -1.68 -17.82 26.21
N LEU A 30 -1.07 -19.00 26.10
CA LEU A 30 0.32 -19.22 26.53
C LEU A 30 1.35 -18.72 25.51
N LYS A 31 1.17 -19.11 24.25
CA LYS A 31 2.06 -18.71 23.16
C LYS A 31 2.22 -17.19 23.02
N PRO A 32 1.14 -16.38 23.00
CA PRO A 32 1.25 -14.92 22.98
C PRO A 32 2.03 -14.36 24.18
N LYS A 33 1.81 -14.89 25.38
CA LYS A 33 2.53 -14.49 26.60
C LYS A 33 4.03 -14.80 26.50
N PHE A 34 4.39 -15.98 26.00
CA PHE A 34 5.80 -16.36 25.78
C PHE A 34 6.50 -15.46 24.76
N LEU A 35 5.83 -15.16 23.64
CA LEU A 35 6.39 -14.27 22.62
C LEU A 35 6.63 -12.87 23.18
N ARG A 36 5.63 -12.32 23.92
CA ARG A 36 5.78 -11.04 24.58
C ARG A 36 6.91 -11.05 25.62
N ALA A 37 7.00 -12.09 26.46
CA ALA A 37 8.07 -12.20 27.46
C ALA A 37 9.46 -12.20 26.85
N LYS A 38 9.65 -12.81 25.65
CA LYS A 38 10.91 -12.75 24.91
C LYS A 38 11.26 -11.32 24.45
N LEU A 39 10.27 -10.48 24.09
CA LEU A 39 10.48 -9.08 23.72
C LEU A 39 10.79 -8.23 24.96
N VAL A 40 10.02 -8.41 26.04
CA VAL A 40 10.23 -7.68 27.31
C VAL A 40 11.62 -7.96 27.90
N LYS A 41 12.14 -9.20 27.81
CA LYS A 41 13.52 -9.53 28.22
C LYS A 41 14.59 -8.76 27.45
N GLN A 42 14.27 -8.23 26.28
CA GLN A 42 15.14 -7.38 25.46
C GLN A 42 14.90 -5.88 25.70
N GLY A 43 14.11 -5.52 26.72
CA GLY A 43 13.76 -4.12 27.02
C GLY A 43 12.63 -3.55 26.14
N ILE A 44 11.96 -4.38 25.34
CA ILE A 44 10.85 -3.95 24.47
C ILE A 44 9.53 -4.17 25.20
N ASP A 45 9.07 -3.15 25.90
CA ASP A 45 7.79 -3.16 26.60
C ASP A 45 6.63 -2.64 25.70
N GLY A 46 5.46 -2.34 26.29
CA GLY A 46 4.30 -1.79 25.61
C GLY A 46 2.99 -1.99 26.41
N PRO A 47 1.84 -1.58 25.86
CA PRO A 47 0.56 -1.69 26.55
C PRO A 47 0.25 -3.15 26.92
N LYS A 48 -0.28 -3.36 28.13
CA LYS A 48 -0.61 -4.71 28.63
C LYS A 48 -1.83 -5.25 27.88
N PRO A 49 -1.72 -6.38 27.17
CA PRO A 49 -2.84 -6.95 26.43
C PRO A 49 -3.84 -7.63 27.37
N THR A 50 -5.12 -7.53 27.06
CA THR A 50 -6.16 -8.36 27.66
C THR A 50 -6.08 -9.79 27.10
N LEU A 51 -6.54 -10.76 27.90
CA LEU A 51 -6.62 -12.15 27.47
C LEU A 51 -7.55 -12.25 26.24
N ILE A 52 -7.18 -12.97 25.22
CA ILE A 52 -7.92 -13.22 23.95
C ILE A 52 -8.01 -11.99 23.05
N MET A 53 -8.40 -10.79 23.53
CA MET A 53 -8.62 -9.62 22.67
C MET A 53 -7.36 -8.77 22.43
N GLY A 54 -6.28 -9.04 23.18
CA GLY A 54 -5.08 -8.21 23.09
C GLY A 54 -5.34 -6.77 23.50
N ASN A 55 -4.87 -5.79 22.74
CA ASN A 55 -5.09 -4.36 22.99
C ASN A 55 -6.26 -3.76 22.19
N MET A 56 -7.14 -4.59 21.60
CA MET A 56 -8.32 -4.10 20.88
C MET A 56 -9.23 -3.21 21.72
N PRO A 57 -9.49 -3.51 23.04
CA PRO A 57 -10.29 -2.63 23.87
C PRO A 57 -9.67 -1.25 24.05
N ASP A 58 -8.35 -1.18 24.30
CA ASP A 58 -7.62 0.09 24.45
C ASP A 58 -7.69 0.91 23.16
N ILE A 59 -7.47 0.26 22.01
CA ILE A 59 -7.54 0.91 20.70
C ILE A 59 -8.93 1.51 20.45
N ARG A 60 -10.00 0.78 20.77
CA ARG A 60 -11.38 1.27 20.65
C ARG A 60 -11.63 2.46 21.57
N GLN A 61 -11.19 2.38 22.82
CA GLN A 61 -11.36 3.46 23.78
C GLN A 61 -10.64 4.74 23.34
N ILE A 62 -9.38 4.62 22.87
CA ILE A 62 -8.59 5.75 22.39
C ILE A 62 -9.25 6.39 21.15
N LYS A 63 -9.67 5.56 20.16
CA LYS A 63 -10.38 6.06 18.97
C LYS A 63 -11.67 6.77 19.30
N CYS A 64 -12.48 6.24 20.23
CA CYS A 64 -13.73 6.88 20.63
C CYS A 64 -13.51 8.24 21.32
N LYS A 65 -12.45 8.38 22.12
CA LYS A 65 -12.09 9.66 22.76
C LYS A 65 -11.68 10.72 21.73
N GLU A 66 -10.86 10.36 20.76
CA GLU A 66 -10.43 11.27 19.69
C GLU A 66 -11.62 11.71 18.81
N LEU A 67 -12.48 10.76 18.39
CA LEU A 67 -13.68 11.08 17.60
C LEU A 67 -14.65 12.01 18.34
N ALA A 68 -14.70 11.95 19.67
CA ALA A 68 -15.51 12.85 20.49
C ALA A 68 -14.90 14.25 20.59
N SER A 69 -13.57 14.40 20.46
CA SER A 69 -12.87 15.69 20.48
C SER A 69 -12.86 16.39 19.13
N ASP A 70 -12.94 15.64 18.00
CA ASP A 70 -12.82 16.14 16.64
C ASP A 70 -14.15 16.60 15.99
N ALA A 71 -15.21 16.79 16.76
CA ALA A 71 -16.51 17.28 16.28
C ALA A 71 -16.49 18.76 15.80
N VAL A 72 -15.31 19.33 15.54
CA VAL A 72 -15.16 20.67 14.98
C VAL A 72 -15.00 20.56 13.46
N PRO A 73 -15.88 21.24 12.66
CA PRO A 73 -15.69 21.30 11.21
C PRO A 73 -14.31 21.85 10.88
N TYR A 74 -13.60 21.17 10.00
CA TYR A 74 -12.26 21.53 9.57
C TYR A 74 -12.32 22.90 8.85
N ASP A 75 -11.83 23.95 9.49
CA ASP A 75 -11.78 25.30 8.94
C ASP A 75 -10.58 25.40 7.98
N LEU A 76 -10.85 25.46 6.67
CA LEU A 76 -9.86 25.62 5.61
C LEU A 76 -9.03 26.91 5.75
N THR A 77 -9.45 27.86 6.58
CA THR A 77 -8.73 29.12 6.83
C THR A 77 -7.62 28.96 7.88
N LYS A 78 -7.68 27.93 8.71
CA LYS A 78 -6.59 27.54 9.61
C LYS A 78 -5.70 26.57 8.87
N SER A 79 -4.41 26.88 8.77
CA SER A 79 -3.32 26.08 8.22
C SER A 79 -3.63 24.56 8.24
N LEU A 80 -3.82 23.95 7.06
CA LEU A 80 -4.13 22.54 6.91
C LEU A 80 -3.06 21.71 7.63
N SER A 81 -3.39 21.08 8.74
CA SER A 81 -2.43 20.22 9.44
C SER A 81 -2.19 18.96 8.59
N LEU A 82 -0.97 18.81 8.12
CA LEU A 82 -0.55 17.59 7.40
C LEU A 82 -0.24 16.41 8.35
N ASP A 83 -0.54 16.56 9.66
CA ASP A 83 -0.46 15.48 10.64
C ASP A 83 -1.69 14.58 10.55
N CYS A 84 -1.67 13.66 9.58
CA CYS A 84 -2.68 12.61 9.53
C CYS A 84 -2.43 11.48 10.53
N CYS A 85 -1.28 11.46 11.20
CA CYS A 85 -0.87 10.33 12.03
C CYS A 85 -1.64 10.25 13.35
N SER A 86 -1.82 11.39 14.01
CA SER A 86 -2.58 11.48 15.26
C SER A 86 -4.04 11.10 15.06
N VAL A 87 -4.63 11.45 13.90
CA VAL A 87 -6.03 11.18 13.57
C VAL A 87 -6.24 9.72 13.15
N LEU A 88 -5.38 9.18 12.28
CA LEU A 88 -5.57 7.84 11.71
C LEU A 88 -5.31 6.72 12.71
N LEU A 89 -4.23 6.84 13.49
CA LEU A 89 -3.82 5.83 14.47
C LEU A 89 -3.43 6.49 15.81
N PRO A 90 -4.38 7.09 16.53
CA PRO A 90 -4.12 7.83 17.75
C PRO A 90 -3.47 6.95 18.83
N HIS A 91 -3.80 5.67 18.88
CA HIS A 91 -3.18 4.72 19.80
C HIS A 91 -1.68 4.54 19.56
N ILE A 92 -1.22 4.52 18.30
CA ILE A 92 0.22 4.44 18.00
C ILE A 92 0.92 5.71 18.47
N SER A 93 0.33 6.88 18.22
CA SER A 93 0.87 8.17 18.68
C SER A 93 0.96 8.22 20.21
N GLN A 94 -0.09 7.78 20.91
CA GLN A 94 -0.12 7.73 22.37
C GLN A 94 0.92 6.75 22.93
N TRP A 95 0.98 5.54 22.40
CA TRP A 95 1.93 4.51 22.85
C TRP A 95 3.38 4.88 22.53
N THR A 96 3.64 5.55 21.42
CA THR A 96 4.98 6.09 21.11
C THR A 96 5.44 7.10 22.18
N LYS A 97 4.55 7.95 22.67
CA LYS A 97 4.86 8.89 23.76
C LYS A 97 5.12 8.17 25.09
N GLN A 98 4.41 7.05 25.35
CA GLN A 98 4.49 6.32 26.62
C GLN A 98 5.63 5.31 26.68
N PHE A 99 5.89 4.58 25.59
CA PHE A 99 6.83 3.44 25.55
C PHE A 99 8.03 3.68 24.63
N GLY A 100 8.11 4.85 23.99
CA GLY A 100 9.16 5.14 23.00
C GLY A 100 8.79 4.68 21.59
N LYS A 101 9.75 4.80 20.66
CA LYS A 101 9.55 4.52 19.23
C LYS A 101 9.56 3.03 18.87
N THR A 102 9.86 2.16 19.83
CA THR A 102 9.87 0.70 19.63
C THR A 102 9.15 0.05 20.81
N PHE A 103 8.02 -0.59 20.56
CA PHE A 103 7.22 -1.24 21.60
C PHE A 103 6.45 -2.45 21.05
N SER A 104 6.00 -3.32 21.96
CA SER A 104 5.19 -4.49 21.62
C SER A 104 3.72 -4.29 21.98
N PHE A 105 2.81 -4.80 21.14
CA PHE A 105 1.38 -4.81 21.39
C PHE A 105 0.74 -6.08 20.80
N ALA A 106 -0.55 -6.30 21.06
CA ALA A 106 -1.26 -7.48 20.57
C ALA A 106 -2.61 -7.12 19.95
N LEU A 107 -2.94 -7.73 18.80
CA LEU A 107 -4.28 -7.74 18.22
C LEU A 107 -4.82 -9.18 18.28
N GLY A 108 -5.80 -9.42 19.17
CA GLY A 108 -6.17 -10.78 19.51
C GLY A 108 -4.97 -11.56 20.07
N LYS A 109 -4.72 -12.75 19.53
CA LYS A 109 -3.57 -13.59 19.88
C LYS A 109 -2.27 -13.20 19.14
N THR A 110 -2.34 -12.35 18.12
CA THR A 110 -1.20 -11.99 17.29
C THR A 110 -0.37 -10.93 17.98
N GLN A 111 0.94 -11.21 18.16
CA GLN A 111 1.88 -10.28 18.76
C GLN A 111 2.53 -9.42 17.68
N PHE A 112 2.66 -8.13 17.97
CA PHE A 112 3.26 -7.13 17.11
C PHE A 112 4.41 -6.43 17.80
N LEU A 113 5.45 -6.17 17.03
CA LEU A 113 6.53 -5.26 17.34
C LEU A 113 6.37 -4.03 16.45
N TYR A 114 6.07 -2.88 17.04
CA TYR A 114 6.09 -1.60 16.35
C TYR A 114 7.51 -1.07 16.30
N ILE A 115 7.94 -0.62 15.12
CA ILE A 115 9.24 0.00 14.89
C ILE A 115 9.02 1.37 14.27
N GLY A 116 9.22 2.43 15.06
CA GLY A 116 9.26 3.82 14.63
C GLY A 116 10.65 4.44 14.78
N ASP A 117 11.64 3.67 15.23
CA ASP A 117 13.04 4.08 15.35
C ASP A 117 13.76 3.97 14.02
N GLY A 118 14.38 5.08 13.57
CA GLY A 118 15.04 5.17 12.26
C GLY A 118 16.26 4.26 12.12
N GLU A 119 17.05 4.07 13.19
CA GLU A 119 18.22 3.19 13.15
C GLU A 119 17.81 1.73 13.04
N LEU A 120 16.77 1.33 13.77
CA LEU A 120 16.24 -0.02 13.68
C LEU A 120 15.59 -0.30 12.31
N VAL A 121 14.95 0.72 11.70
CA VAL A 121 14.47 0.64 10.32
C VAL A 121 15.65 0.47 9.34
N ARG A 122 16.76 1.18 9.54
CA ARG A 122 17.99 1.01 8.76
C ARG A 122 18.51 -0.41 8.87
N GLU A 123 18.67 -0.95 10.07
CA GLU A 123 19.12 -2.32 10.29
C GLU A 123 18.19 -3.35 9.64
N MET A 124 16.87 -3.11 9.75
CA MET A 124 15.87 -3.96 9.09
C MET A 124 15.95 -3.89 7.56
N SER A 125 16.35 -2.75 6.98
CA SER A 125 16.55 -2.60 5.54
C SER A 125 17.75 -3.39 5.02
N LEU A 126 18.75 -3.62 5.86
CA LEU A 126 19.93 -4.40 5.56
C LEU A 126 19.72 -5.92 5.75
N CYS A 127 18.65 -6.31 6.43
CA CYS A 127 18.35 -7.72 6.70
C CYS A 127 17.95 -8.46 5.41
N LYS A 128 18.79 -9.40 4.98
CA LYS A 128 18.57 -10.23 3.77
C LYS A 128 17.85 -11.55 4.06
N SER A 129 17.45 -11.81 5.30
CA SER A 129 16.81 -13.06 5.69
C SER A 129 15.47 -13.29 5.00
N LEU A 130 15.33 -14.41 4.34
CA LEU A 130 14.03 -14.85 3.79
C LEU A 130 13.02 -15.21 4.88
N ASN A 131 13.50 -15.40 6.13
CA ASN A 131 12.63 -15.61 7.29
C ASN A 131 11.95 -14.33 7.78
N LEU A 132 12.32 -13.16 7.26
CA LEU A 132 11.56 -11.93 7.42
C LEU A 132 10.48 -11.85 6.32
N GLY A 133 9.41 -12.62 6.51
CA GLY A 133 8.35 -12.85 5.54
C GLY A 133 7.22 -11.82 5.58
N LYS A 134 6.17 -12.11 4.84
CA LYS A 134 4.89 -11.37 4.92
C LYS A 134 3.99 -11.97 6.00
N PRO A 135 3.18 -11.13 6.67
CA PRO A 135 2.31 -11.60 7.73
C PRO A 135 1.31 -12.65 7.25
N SER A 136 1.22 -13.74 7.99
CA SER A 136 0.28 -14.83 7.69
C SER A 136 -1.19 -14.42 7.81
N TYR A 137 -1.50 -13.41 8.64
CA TYR A 137 -2.85 -12.86 8.72
C TYR A 137 -3.30 -12.17 7.42
N MET A 138 -2.37 -11.64 6.60
CA MET A 138 -2.74 -11.03 5.32
C MET A 138 -3.42 -12.02 4.37
N HIS A 139 -3.00 -13.29 4.36
CA HIS A 139 -3.69 -14.32 3.59
C HIS A 139 -5.08 -14.64 4.14
N LYS A 140 -5.25 -14.53 5.45
CA LYS A 140 -6.54 -14.84 6.12
C LYS A 140 -7.55 -13.72 5.92
N GLU A 141 -7.12 -12.48 6.06
CA GLU A 141 -8.00 -11.31 6.04
C GLU A 141 -8.13 -10.70 4.64
N ARG A 142 -7.04 -10.70 3.85
CA ARG A 142 -6.97 -10.06 2.53
C ARG A 142 -6.81 -11.06 1.38
N GLY A 143 -6.97 -12.35 1.65
CA GLY A 143 -6.84 -13.42 0.65
C GLY A 143 -7.72 -13.22 -0.59
N PRO A 144 -9.02 -12.87 -0.46
CA PRO A 144 -9.87 -12.56 -1.61
C PRO A 144 -9.29 -11.46 -2.50
N LEU A 145 -8.78 -10.41 -1.88
CA LEU A 145 -8.22 -9.26 -2.59
C LEU A 145 -6.83 -9.54 -3.21
N LEU A 146 -5.91 -10.08 -2.42
CA LEU A 146 -4.49 -10.16 -2.79
C LEU A 146 -4.04 -11.55 -3.25
N GLY A 147 -4.78 -12.62 -2.93
CA GLY A 147 -4.38 -13.97 -3.26
C GLY A 147 -3.03 -14.38 -2.64
N LYS A 148 -2.27 -15.20 -3.38
CA LYS A 148 -0.91 -15.66 -3.04
C LYS A 148 0.13 -15.09 -4.03
N GLY A 149 -0.01 -13.83 -4.39
CA GLY A 149 0.92 -13.12 -5.29
C GLY A 149 2.17 -12.61 -4.58
N LEU A 150 2.94 -11.78 -5.29
CA LEU A 150 4.23 -11.23 -4.85
C LEU A 150 4.15 -10.45 -3.53
N LEU A 151 3.04 -9.74 -3.30
CA LEU A 151 2.86 -8.91 -2.10
C LEU A 151 2.68 -9.75 -0.83
N THR A 152 2.08 -10.93 -0.94
CA THR A 152 1.69 -11.77 0.20
C THR A 152 2.59 -12.98 0.42
N SER A 153 3.31 -13.42 -0.59
CA SER A 153 4.18 -14.61 -0.53
C SER A 153 5.46 -14.38 0.28
N SER A 154 6.05 -15.49 0.72
CA SER A 154 7.26 -15.49 1.54
C SER A 154 8.24 -16.56 1.08
N LYS A 155 9.50 -16.49 1.55
CA LYS A 155 10.57 -17.46 1.28
C LYS A 155 10.81 -17.68 -0.22
N GLU A 156 10.96 -18.93 -0.62
CA GLU A 156 11.31 -19.39 -1.97
C GLU A 156 10.22 -19.03 -3.00
N VAL A 157 8.94 -19.14 -2.61
CA VAL A 157 7.80 -18.74 -3.45
C VAL A 157 7.87 -17.26 -3.79
N TRP A 158 8.12 -16.41 -2.79
CA TRP A 158 8.31 -14.98 -3.03
C TRP A 158 9.55 -14.72 -3.90
N LEU A 159 10.64 -15.42 -3.67
CA LEU A 159 11.87 -15.24 -4.43
C LEU A 159 11.65 -15.58 -5.90
N HIS A 160 10.92 -16.67 -6.19
CA HIS A 160 10.56 -17.06 -7.54
C HIS A 160 9.68 -15.99 -8.22
N GLN A 161 8.60 -15.54 -7.57
CA GLN A 161 7.74 -14.46 -8.08
C GLN A 161 8.53 -13.18 -8.32
N ARG A 162 9.41 -12.81 -7.37
CA ARG A 162 10.26 -11.62 -7.49
C ARG A 162 11.20 -11.70 -8.69
N LYS A 163 11.85 -12.85 -8.90
CA LYS A 163 12.74 -13.08 -10.06
C LYS A 163 11.98 -13.08 -11.38
N THR A 164 10.74 -13.52 -11.39
CA THR A 164 9.87 -13.51 -12.57
C THR A 164 9.43 -12.09 -12.93
N ILE A 165 8.90 -11.34 -11.95
CA ILE A 165 8.21 -10.08 -12.20
C ILE A 165 9.18 -8.88 -12.25
N ALA A 166 10.13 -8.76 -11.32
CA ALA A 166 10.93 -7.55 -11.18
C ALA A 166 11.74 -7.16 -12.43
N PRO A 167 12.29 -8.10 -13.23
CA PRO A 167 13.03 -7.74 -14.44
C PRO A 167 12.21 -6.99 -15.48
N THR A 168 10.90 -7.21 -15.55
CA THR A 168 10.00 -6.51 -16.49
C THR A 168 9.82 -5.03 -16.15
N LEU A 169 10.18 -4.63 -14.91
CA LEU A 169 10.02 -3.28 -14.36
C LEU A 169 11.37 -2.59 -14.04
N TYR A 170 12.47 -3.11 -14.60
CA TYR A 170 13.77 -2.43 -14.50
C TYR A 170 13.80 -1.17 -15.37
N VAL A 171 14.72 -0.27 -15.06
CA VAL A 171 14.80 1.08 -15.65
C VAL A 171 14.79 1.08 -17.18
N ASP A 172 15.55 0.19 -17.80
CA ASP A 172 15.63 0.02 -19.26
C ASP A 172 14.29 -0.41 -19.88
N LYS A 173 13.61 -1.36 -19.25
CA LYS A 173 12.28 -1.82 -19.67
C LYS A 173 11.21 -0.74 -19.50
N VAL A 174 11.22 -0.05 -18.35
CA VAL A 174 10.28 1.04 -18.06
C VAL A 174 10.46 2.20 -19.02
N LYS A 175 11.69 2.52 -19.47
CA LYS A 175 11.91 3.55 -20.50
C LYS A 175 11.15 3.24 -21.80
N ASN A 176 11.06 1.99 -22.20
CA ASN A 176 10.30 1.57 -23.38
C ASN A 176 8.77 1.73 -23.21
N MET A 177 8.29 1.80 -21.95
CA MET A 177 6.88 2.05 -21.64
C MET A 177 6.50 3.53 -21.67
N PHE A 178 7.44 4.43 -21.92
CA PHE A 178 7.21 5.89 -21.89
C PHE A 178 6.09 6.33 -22.82
N SER A 179 6.01 5.78 -24.04
CA SER A 179 4.95 6.10 -24.99
C SER A 179 3.54 5.75 -24.47
N ILE A 180 3.40 4.64 -23.76
CA ILE A 180 2.14 4.21 -23.12
C ILE A 180 1.72 5.23 -22.07
N VAL A 181 2.66 5.65 -21.22
CA VAL A 181 2.40 6.62 -20.15
C VAL A 181 2.05 7.99 -20.73
N LEU A 182 2.76 8.42 -21.77
CA LEU A 182 2.50 9.69 -22.46
C LEU A 182 1.12 9.71 -23.15
N GLU A 183 0.73 8.63 -23.83
CA GLU A 183 -0.57 8.51 -24.50
C GLU A 183 -1.73 8.58 -23.49
N SER A 184 -1.60 7.84 -22.38
CA SER A 184 -2.57 7.90 -21.27
C SER A 184 -2.65 9.30 -20.66
N GLY A 185 -1.49 9.98 -20.51
CA GLY A 185 -1.41 11.36 -20.04
C GLY A 185 -2.09 12.34 -20.99
N ASN A 186 -1.87 12.23 -22.29
CA ASN A 186 -2.55 13.07 -23.29
C ASN A 186 -4.07 12.88 -23.30
N THR A 187 -4.54 11.66 -23.00
CA THR A 187 -5.98 11.40 -22.85
C THR A 187 -6.55 12.10 -21.62
N LEU A 188 -5.84 12.09 -20.50
CA LEU A 188 -6.18 12.85 -19.30
C LEU A 188 -6.25 14.36 -19.59
N ILE A 189 -5.24 14.91 -20.27
CA ILE A 189 -5.20 16.34 -20.65
C ILE A 189 -6.41 16.72 -21.50
N ARG A 190 -6.71 15.97 -22.56
CA ARG A 190 -7.87 16.22 -23.44
C ARG A 190 -9.20 16.22 -22.66
N SER A 191 -9.35 15.30 -21.70
CA SER A 191 -10.55 15.24 -20.85
C SER A 191 -10.70 16.50 -20.00
N TRP A 192 -9.62 17.02 -19.44
CA TRP A 192 -9.64 18.25 -18.64
C TRP A 192 -9.83 19.49 -19.52
N GLU A 193 -9.19 19.56 -20.69
CA GLU A 193 -9.39 20.65 -21.66
C GLU A 193 -10.86 20.76 -22.04
N GLN A 194 -11.51 19.62 -22.37
CA GLN A 194 -12.92 19.59 -22.71
C GLN A 194 -13.81 20.09 -21.57
N LEU A 195 -13.54 19.71 -20.31
CA LEU A 195 -14.29 20.18 -19.16
C LEU A 195 -14.15 21.69 -18.97
N VAL A 196 -12.91 22.20 -18.99
CA VAL A 196 -12.65 23.63 -18.83
C VAL A 196 -13.33 24.44 -19.92
N ASP A 197 -13.31 23.97 -21.16
CA ASP A 197 -14.01 24.64 -22.28
C ASP A 197 -15.54 24.62 -22.10
N THR A 198 -16.09 23.48 -21.66
CA THR A 198 -17.54 23.33 -21.46
C THR A 198 -18.06 24.19 -20.29
N GLU A 199 -17.24 24.34 -19.23
CA GLU A 199 -17.60 25.12 -18.04
C GLU A 199 -17.18 26.60 -18.11
N GLY A 200 -16.82 27.09 -19.30
CA GLY A 200 -16.59 28.51 -19.54
C GLY A 200 -15.21 29.01 -19.02
N GLY A 201 -14.20 28.17 -19.01
CA GLY A 201 -12.81 28.52 -18.72
C GLY A 201 -12.31 28.12 -17.33
N ILE A 202 -13.20 27.83 -16.38
CA ILE A 202 -12.85 27.30 -15.05
C ILE A 202 -13.76 26.12 -14.74
N ALA A 203 -13.17 24.96 -14.47
CA ALA A 203 -13.92 23.74 -14.12
C ALA A 203 -13.66 23.30 -12.66
N ASP A 204 -14.74 22.88 -11.95
CA ASP A 204 -14.68 22.27 -10.61
C ASP A 204 -14.56 20.75 -10.74
N ILE A 205 -13.34 20.25 -10.85
CA ILE A 205 -13.04 18.86 -11.19
C ILE A 205 -12.79 18.02 -9.94
N ARG A 206 -13.53 16.91 -9.78
CA ARG A 206 -13.12 15.81 -8.90
C ARG A 206 -12.08 14.97 -9.61
N VAL A 207 -10.82 15.07 -9.17
CA VAL A 207 -9.68 14.52 -9.92
C VAL A 207 -9.55 12.99 -9.84
N ASP A 208 -10.16 12.37 -8.83
CA ASP A 208 -9.99 10.95 -8.50
C ASP A 208 -10.25 10.01 -9.68
N ASP A 209 -11.38 10.17 -10.35
CA ASP A 209 -11.78 9.27 -11.45
C ASP A 209 -10.86 9.42 -12.66
N TYR A 210 -10.45 10.64 -12.97
CA TYR A 210 -9.53 10.93 -14.07
C TYR A 210 -8.14 10.36 -13.82
N VAL A 211 -7.62 10.55 -12.62
CA VAL A 211 -6.31 10.02 -12.22
C VAL A 211 -6.34 8.49 -12.18
N LYS A 212 -7.38 7.88 -11.63
CA LYS A 212 -7.53 6.42 -11.62
C LYS A 212 -7.72 5.83 -13.02
N THR A 213 -8.36 6.56 -13.93
CA THR A 213 -8.43 6.16 -15.35
C THR A 213 -7.05 6.22 -16.00
N PHE A 214 -6.28 7.26 -15.73
CA PHE A 214 -4.90 7.38 -16.22
C PHE A 214 -4.04 6.20 -15.77
N THR A 215 -4.00 5.89 -14.47
CA THR A 215 -3.17 4.81 -13.94
C THR A 215 -3.66 3.42 -14.36
N SER A 216 -4.99 3.19 -14.46
CA SER A 216 -5.53 1.92 -14.94
C SER A 216 -5.21 1.67 -16.41
N SER A 217 -5.27 2.70 -17.25
CA SER A 217 -4.87 2.58 -18.66
C SER A 217 -3.41 2.19 -18.82
N ILE A 218 -2.52 2.77 -18.03
CA ILE A 218 -1.09 2.43 -18.06
C ILE A 218 -0.87 0.98 -17.65
N ILE A 219 -1.34 0.60 -16.46
CA ILE A 219 -1.08 -0.75 -15.96
C ILE A 219 -1.73 -1.83 -16.83
N SER A 220 -2.88 -1.54 -17.44
CA SER A 220 -3.50 -2.44 -18.40
C SER A 220 -2.61 -2.69 -19.61
N ASN A 221 -2.16 -1.62 -20.25
CA ASN A 221 -1.29 -1.73 -21.43
C ASN A 221 0.03 -2.44 -21.11
N VAL A 222 0.60 -2.20 -19.93
CA VAL A 222 1.83 -2.85 -19.45
C VAL A 222 1.58 -4.35 -19.16
N MET A 223 0.42 -4.69 -18.59
CA MET A 223 0.08 -6.06 -18.23
C MET A 223 -0.33 -6.91 -19.42
N PHE A 224 -1.16 -6.36 -20.33
CA PHE A 224 -1.89 -7.11 -21.35
C PHE A 224 -1.61 -6.68 -22.79
N GLY A 225 -0.87 -5.57 -22.99
CA GLY A 225 -0.72 -4.95 -24.31
C GLY A 225 -2.00 -4.15 -24.71
N LYS A 226 -2.15 -3.85 -25.98
CA LYS A 226 -3.28 -3.06 -26.51
C LYS A 226 -4.59 -3.86 -26.58
N TYR A 227 -5.15 -4.22 -25.43
CA TYR A 227 -6.39 -5.00 -25.36
C TYR A 227 -7.50 -4.30 -24.55
N GLU A 228 -8.24 -3.37 -25.17
CA GLU A 228 -9.17 -2.46 -24.49
C GLU A 228 -10.46 -3.09 -23.90
N ALA A 229 -10.99 -4.17 -24.50
CA ALA A 229 -12.34 -4.61 -24.17
C ALA A 229 -12.48 -5.30 -22.80
N ALA A 230 -11.47 -6.07 -22.35
CA ALA A 230 -11.50 -6.75 -21.06
C ALA A 230 -11.00 -5.84 -19.92
N GLU A 231 -10.26 -4.79 -20.26
CA GLU A 231 -9.58 -3.87 -19.38
C GLU A 231 -10.55 -3.18 -18.42
N LYS A 232 -11.48 -2.42 -18.95
CA LYS A 232 -12.45 -1.63 -18.15
C LYS A 232 -13.23 -2.51 -17.18
N LEU A 233 -13.60 -3.72 -17.62
CA LEU A 233 -14.35 -4.67 -16.80
C LEU A 233 -13.47 -5.23 -15.67
N LEU A 234 -12.22 -5.63 -15.95
CA LEU A 234 -11.30 -6.16 -14.93
C LEU A 234 -11.04 -5.14 -13.82
N PHE A 235 -10.69 -3.90 -14.19
CA PHE A 235 -10.40 -2.85 -13.21
C PHE A 235 -11.63 -2.43 -12.42
N SER A 236 -12.81 -2.38 -13.04
CA SER A 236 -14.08 -2.18 -12.32
C SER A 236 -14.30 -3.28 -11.28
N LYS A 237 -14.15 -4.56 -11.65
CA LYS A 237 -14.31 -5.68 -10.71
C LYS A 237 -13.26 -5.71 -9.61
N CYS A 238 -12.03 -5.34 -9.91
CA CYS A 238 -10.97 -5.20 -8.90
C CYS A 238 -11.31 -4.09 -7.89
N ARG A 239 -11.87 -2.96 -8.35
CA ARG A 239 -12.30 -1.86 -7.49
C ARG A 239 -13.48 -2.27 -6.61
N ASP A 240 -14.50 -2.93 -7.18
CA ASP A 240 -15.62 -3.49 -6.43
C ASP A 240 -15.13 -4.46 -5.33
N LEU A 241 -14.14 -5.30 -5.66
CA LEU A 241 -13.56 -6.24 -4.71
C LEU A 241 -12.80 -5.53 -3.58
N MET A 242 -12.08 -4.44 -3.87
CA MET A 242 -11.42 -3.61 -2.85
C MET A 242 -12.44 -2.98 -1.90
N GLU A 243 -13.50 -2.40 -2.43
CA GLU A 243 -14.55 -1.75 -1.64
C GLU A 243 -15.24 -2.75 -0.68
N VAL A 244 -15.64 -3.91 -1.22
CA VAL A 244 -16.24 -4.97 -0.40
C VAL A 244 -15.27 -5.54 0.63
N SER A 245 -13.97 -5.63 0.30
CA SER A 245 -12.92 -6.14 1.20
C SER A 245 -12.48 -5.12 2.26
N GLY A 246 -12.72 -3.83 2.03
CA GLY A 246 -12.47 -2.76 3.00
C GLY A 246 -13.54 -2.68 4.09
N SER A 247 -14.73 -3.22 3.85
CA SER A 247 -15.84 -3.17 4.79
C SER A 247 -15.61 -4.12 5.97
N PRO A 248 -15.55 -3.63 7.22
CA PRO A 248 -15.39 -4.49 8.40
C PRO A 248 -16.61 -5.40 8.57
N THR A 249 -16.37 -6.66 8.92
CA THR A 249 -17.43 -7.60 9.27
C THR A 249 -17.46 -7.81 10.79
N VAL A 250 -18.64 -8.16 11.34
CA VAL A 250 -18.79 -8.47 12.78
C VAL A 250 -17.90 -9.66 13.20
N LEU A 251 -17.49 -10.48 12.22
CA LEU A 251 -16.72 -11.70 12.44
C LEU A 251 -15.21 -11.49 12.19
N ASP A 252 -14.76 -10.26 11.92
CA ASP A 252 -13.35 -9.99 11.69
C ASP A 252 -12.51 -10.34 12.94
N GLY A 253 -11.43 -11.06 12.70
CA GLY A 253 -10.55 -11.60 13.74
C GLY A 253 -10.90 -13.00 14.23
N TYR A 254 -12.03 -13.58 13.84
CA TYR A 254 -12.34 -14.98 14.17
C TYR A 254 -11.76 -15.97 13.15
N PRO A 255 -11.22 -17.13 13.60
CA PRO A 255 -10.50 -18.06 12.73
C PRO A 255 -11.32 -18.62 11.57
N PHE A 256 -12.63 -18.69 11.70
CA PHE A 256 -13.56 -19.29 10.74
C PHE A 256 -14.37 -18.27 9.93
N ASN A 257 -14.10 -16.97 10.11
CA ASN A 257 -14.84 -15.89 9.46
C ASN A 257 -15.00 -16.13 7.94
N ARG A 258 -13.92 -16.49 7.26
CA ARG A 258 -13.88 -16.68 5.80
C ARG A 258 -14.85 -17.76 5.28
N PHE A 259 -15.19 -18.75 6.09
CA PHE A 259 -16.06 -19.86 5.69
C PHE A 259 -17.54 -19.58 5.94
N TYR A 260 -17.86 -18.52 6.69
CA TYR A 260 -19.23 -18.12 6.92
C TYR A 260 -19.78 -17.42 5.68
N PRO A 261 -20.91 -17.88 5.10
CA PRO A 261 -21.51 -17.33 3.89
C PRO A 261 -22.31 -16.04 4.18
N THR A 262 -21.63 -15.03 4.75
CA THR A 262 -22.22 -13.70 4.93
C THR A 262 -22.51 -13.08 3.55
N LYS A 263 -23.36 -12.04 3.53
CA LYS A 263 -23.64 -11.29 2.29
C LYS A 263 -22.33 -10.76 1.66
N ILE A 264 -21.43 -10.25 2.49
CA ILE A 264 -20.11 -9.72 2.07
C ILE A 264 -19.25 -10.84 1.46
N HIS A 265 -19.12 -11.99 2.13
CA HIS A 265 -18.29 -13.09 1.63
C HIS A 265 -18.83 -13.66 0.32
N ARG A 266 -20.16 -13.81 0.18
CA ARG A 266 -20.77 -14.24 -1.09
C ARG A 266 -20.46 -13.29 -2.23
N GLN A 267 -20.48 -11.98 -1.97
CA GLN A 267 -20.13 -10.97 -2.96
C GLN A 267 -18.63 -11.03 -3.32
N GLN A 268 -17.75 -11.18 -2.33
CA GLN A 268 -16.32 -11.38 -2.57
C GLN A 268 -16.05 -12.60 -3.44
N TRP A 269 -16.62 -13.77 -3.11
CA TRP A 269 -16.44 -15.00 -3.89
C TRP A 269 -16.95 -14.87 -5.33
N LYS A 270 -18.07 -14.15 -5.52
CA LYS A 270 -18.59 -13.86 -6.85
C LYS A 270 -17.59 -13.04 -7.66
N LEU A 271 -17.10 -11.93 -7.08
CA LEU A 271 -16.13 -11.05 -7.73
C LEU A 271 -14.80 -11.77 -8.01
N GLU A 272 -14.28 -12.57 -7.08
CA GLU A 272 -13.08 -13.38 -7.29
C GLU A 272 -13.25 -14.31 -8.51
N LYS A 273 -14.40 -14.97 -8.62
CA LYS A 273 -14.71 -15.86 -9.75
C LYS A 273 -14.80 -15.10 -11.07
N GLU A 274 -15.46 -13.94 -11.08
CA GLU A 274 -15.56 -13.08 -12.26
C GLU A 274 -14.16 -12.61 -12.71
N ILE A 275 -13.34 -12.10 -11.80
CA ILE A 275 -11.95 -11.68 -12.05
C ILE A 275 -11.11 -12.84 -12.59
N TYR A 276 -11.24 -14.03 -12.00
CA TYR A 276 -10.55 -15.24 -12.48
C TYR A 276 -10.84 -15.51 -13.96
N TRP A 277 -12.11 -15.50 -14.35
CA TRP A 277 -12.50 -15.79 -15.74
C TRP A 277 -12.06 -14.69 -16.70
N ILE A 278 -12.15 -13.42 -16.31
CA ILE A 278 -11.66 -12.30 -17.13
C ILE A 278 -10.16 -12.45 -17.40
N ILE A 279 -9.35 -12.74 -16.37
CA ILE A 279 -7.90 -12.94 -16.54
C ILE A 279 -7.61 -14.16 -17.42
N GLN A 280 -8.33 -15.27 -17.28
CA GLN A 280 -8.13 -16.45 -18.12
C GLN A 280 -8.46 -16.17 -19.59
N ASP A 281 -9.57 -15.49 -19.87
CA ASP A 281 -9.96 -15.09 -21.23
C ASP A 281 -8.90 -14.13 -21.84
N THR A 282 -8.50 -13.11 -21.09
CA THR A 282 -7.47 -12.16 -21.52
C THR A 282 -6.13 -12.87 -21.82
N LYS A 283 -5.70 -13.78 -20.95
CA LYS A 283 -4.49 -14.59 -21.16
C LYS A 283 -4.54 -15.38 -22.48
N MET A 284 -5.68 -15.93 -22.85
CA MET A 284 -5.82 -16.68 -24.11
C MET A 284 -5.70 -15.78 -25.32
N LYS A 285 -6.18 -14.56 -25.23
CA LYS A 285 -6.20 -13.58 -26.31
C LYS A 285 -4.84 -12.86 -26.48
N CYS A 286 -4.11 -12.64 -25.38
CA CYS A 286 -2.79 -11.97 -25.40
C CYS A 286 -1.60 -12.89 -25.80
N ARG A 287 -1.83 -14.12 -26.21
CA ARG A 287 -0.75 -15.09 -26.56
C ARG A 287 0.19 -14.65 -27.69
N SER A 288 -0.14 -13.62 -28.44
CA SER A 288 0.66 -13.12 -29.56
C SER A 288 1.64 -11.98 -29.23
N GLU A 289 1.57 -11.37 -28.04
CA GLU A 289 2.43 -10.25 -27.66
C GLU A 289 3.52 -10.71 -26.68
N SER A 290 4.75 -10.85 -27.19
CA SER A 290 5.89 -11.42 -26.45
C SER A 290 6.44 -10.55 -25.30
N GLU A 291 6.04 -9.28 -25.18
CA GLU A 291 6.61 -8.36 -24.19
C GLU A 291 5.67 -8.01 -23.01
N SER A 292 4.48 -8.57 -22.94
CA SER A 292 3.52 -8.29 -21.85
C SER A 292 3.90 -9.00 -20.54
N ILE A 293 3.57 -8.38 -19.40
CA ILE A 293 3.83 -9.00 -18.07
C ILE A 293 3.03 -10.30 -17.91
N ILE A 294 1.83 -10.40 -18.47
CA ILE A 294 1.04 -11.64 -18.39
C ILE A 294 1.76 -12.81 -19.05
N GLN A 295 2.47 -12.59 -20.16
CA GLN A 295 3.27 -13.64 -20.79
C GLN A 295 4.43 -14.08 -19.90
N THR A 296 5.11 -13.13 -19.25
CA THR A 296 6.15 -13.42 -18.25
C THR A 296 5.60 -14.26 -17.08
N LEU A 297 4.38 -13.97 -16.61
CA LEU A 297 3.72 -14.76 -15.58
C LEU A 297 3.38 -16.18 -16.07
N VAL A 298 2.93 -16.32 -17.30
CA VAL A 298 2.67 -17.63 -17.92
C VAL A 298 3.94 -18.48 -17.99
N ASP A 299 5.06 -17.88 -18.38
CA ASP A 299 6.35 -18.57 -18.46
C ASP A 299 6.90 -18.90 -17.06
N GLY A 300 6.79 -17.97 -16.12
CA GLY A 300 7.17 -18.19 -14.73
C GLY A 300 6.34 -19.29 -14.02
N ALA A 301 5.09 -19.48 -14.45
CA ALA A 301 4.23 -20.53 -13.90
C ALA A 301 4.59 -21.96 -14.38
N LYS A 302 5.40 -22.08 -15.43
CA LYS A 302 5.84 -23.39 -15.95
C LYS A 302 6.98 -24.00 -15.14
N HIS A 303 7.80 -23.15 -14.54
CA HIS A 303 9.03 -23.52 -13.87
C HIS A 303 9.20 -22.75 -12.57
N GLY A 304 9.66 -23.41 -11.50
CA GLY A 304 10.02 -22.80 -10.24
C GLY A 304 9.10 -23.14 -9.07
N GLU A 305 9.34 -22.46 -7.95
CA GLU A 305 8.65 -22.74 -6.69
C GLU A 305 7.31 -22.01 -6.61
N LEU A 306 6.22 -22.72 -6.78
CA LEU A 306 4.85 -22.18 -6.71
C LEU A 306 4.20 -22.40 -5.33
N GLY A 307 4.86 -23.14 -4.42
CA GLY A 307 4.30 -23.52 -3.13
C GLY A 307 3.05 -24.37 -3.28
N SER A 308 1.97 -23.96 -2.61
CA SER A 308 0.67 -24.65 -2.69
C SER A 308 -0.24 -24.12 -3.81
N SER A 309 0.27 -23.28 -4.71
CA SER A 309 -0.52 -22.70 -5.81
C SER A 309 -0.41 -23.56 -7.07
N THR A 310 -1.51 -23.67 -7.82
CA THR A 310 -1.47 -24.21 -9.18
C THR A 310 -0.86 -23.17 -10.13
N PRO A 311 -0.35 -23.56 -11.32
CA PRO A 311 0.12 -22.61 -12.33
C PRO A 311 -0.93 -21.55 -12.69
N GLN A 312 -2.21 -21.93 -12.79
CA GLN A 312 -3.31 -21.00 -13.05
C GLN A 312 -3.51 -20.02 -11.91
N GLN A 313 -3.46 -20.50 -10.66
CA GLN A 313 -3.59 -19.66 -9.48
C GLN A 313 -2.43 -18.67 -9.37
N PHE A 314 -1.20 -19.10 -9.66
CA PHE A 314 -0.02 -18.23 -9.71
C PHE A 314 -0.22 -17.07 -10.69
N ILE A 315 -0.70 -17.35 -11.91
CA ILE A 315 -0.95 -16.31 -12.92
C ILE A 315 -2.03 -15.34 -12.44
N VAL A 316 -3.19 -15.88 -12.00
CA VAL A 316 -4.35 -15.06 -11.62
C VAL A 316 -4.04 -14.18 -10.41
N ASP A 317 -3.42 -14.72 -9.36
CA ASP A 317 -3.13 -13.97 -8.14
C ASP A 317 -2.12 -12.85 -8.39
N ASN A 318 -1.03 -13.12 -9.14
CA ASN A 318 -0.08 -12.08 -9.48
C ASN A 318 -0.66 -11.04 -10.45
N CYS A 319 -1.47 -11.46 -11.43
CA CYS A 319 -2.15 -10.56 -12.35
C CYS A 319 -3.10 -9.61 -11.60
N LYS A 320 -3.99 -10.16 -10.75
CA LYS A 320 -4.92 -9.41 -9.93
C LYS A 320 -4.20 -8.41 -9.02
N GLU A 321 -3.16 -8.89 -8.33
CA GLU A 321 -2.36 -8.05 -7.43
C GLU A 321 -1.67 -6.89 -8.16
N LEU A 322 -1.00 -7.16 -9.28
CA LEU A 322 -0.32 -6.14 -10.06
C LEU A 322 -1.29 -5.11 -10.65
N CYS A 323 -2.46 -5.54 -11.12
CA CYS A 323 -3.51 -4.64 -11.60
C CYS A 323 -4.01 -3.71 -10.49
N ILE A 324 -4.35 -4.26 -9.31
CA ILE A 324 -4.86 -3.48 -8.19
C ILE A 324 -3.80 -2.50 -7.68
N VAL A 325 -2.60 -2.98 -7.38
CA VAL A 325 -1.54 -2.16 -6.79
C VAL A 325 -1.02 -1.14 -7.78
N GLY A 326 -0.86 -1.53 -9.06
CA GLY A 326 -0.38 -0.66 -10.12
C GLY A 326 -1.36 0.45 -10.50
N MET A 327 -2.66 0.26 -10.30
CA MET A 327 -3.67 1.29 -10.51
C MET A 327 -3.81 2.21 -9.29
N GLU A 328 -4.05 1.63 -8.10
CA GLU A 328 -4.48 2.40 -6.94
C GLU A 328 -3.36 3.19 -6.28
N VAL A 329 -2.17 2.58 -6.11
CA VAL A 329 -1.10 3.23 -5.33
C VAL A 329 -0.54 4.49 -6.01
N PRO A 330 -0.14 4.47 -7.31
CA PRO A 330 0.29 5.69 -7.99
C PRO A 330 -0.86 6.68 -8.15
N GLY A 331 -2.10 6.22 -8.40
CA GLY A 331 -3.27 7.07 -8.48
C GLY A 331 -3.53 7.86 -7.20
N ILE A 332 -3.56 7.21 -6.05
CA ILE A 332 -3.75 7.85 -4.75
C ILE A 332 -2.61 8.84 -4.44
N THR A 333 -1.36 8.45 -4.74
CA THR A 333 -0.20 9.33 -4.56
C THR A 333 -0.32 10.59 -5.44
N ALA A 334 -0.77 10.43 -6.67
CA ALA A 334 -1.01 11.55 -7.59
C ALA A 334 -2.13 12.47 -7.11
N ILE A 335 -3.24 11.92 -6.61
CA ILE A 335 -4.37 12.67 -6.06
C ILE A 335 -3.91 13.54 -4.87
N TRP A 336 -3.15 12.97 -3.95
CA TRP A 336 -2.55 13.74 -2.85
C TRP A 336 -1.56 14.80 -3.36
N GLY A 337 -0.79 14.49 -4.38
CA GLY A 337 0.14 15.41 -5.00
C GLY A 337 -0.55 16.62 -5.63
N LEU A 338 -1.68 16.40 -6.31
CA LEU A 338 -2.52 17.48 -6.86
C LEU A 338 -3.07 18.37 -5.75
N MET A 339 -3.52 17.78 -4.64
CA MET A 339 -3.97 18.52 -3.46
C MET A 339 -2.85 19.39 -2.88
N LEU A 340 -1.66 18.84 -2.70
CA LEU A 340 -0.50 19.58 -2.18
C LEU A 340 -0.07 20.70 -3.11
N LEU A 341 -0.03 20.47 -4.41
CA LEU A 341 0.29 21.50 -5.40
C LEU A 341 -0.78 22.59 -5.48
N ALA A 342 -2.05 22.27 -5.26
CA ALA A 342 -3.13 23.26 -5.18
C ALA A 342 -3.04 24.16 -3.94
N LEU A 343 -2.49 23.65 -2.84
CA LEU A 343 -2.21 24.40 -1.61
C LEU A 343 -0.94 25.26 -1.71
N HIS A 344 -0.05 24.95 -2.66
CA HIS A 344 1.27 25.54 -2.79
C HIS A 344 1.50 26.09 -4.22
N PRO A 345 0.84 27.22 -4.57
CA PRO A 345 0.93 27.80 -5.92
C PRO A 345 2.34 28.18 -6.33
N GLU A 346 3.21 28.52 -5.37
CA GLU A 346 4.63 28.80 -5.59
C GLU A 346 5.37 27.58 -6.16
N TRP A 347 5.07 26.38 -5.67
CA TRP A 347 5.64 25.14 -6.18
C TRP A 347 5.06 24.75 -7.53
N GLN A 348 3.78 25.05 -7.75
CA GLN A 348 3.13 24.89 -9.06
C GLN A 348 3.84 25.75 -10.12
N ALA A 349 4.11 27.03 -9.80
CA ALA A 349 4.79 27.96 -10.68
C ALA A 349 6.24 27.53 -10.98
N ARG A 350 7.01 27.14 -9.95
CA ARG A 350 8.40 26.66 -10.10
C ARG A 350 8.47 25.41 -10.99
N ALA A 351 7.61 24.44 -10.75
CA ALA A 351 7.58 23.21 -11.56
C ALA A 351 7.14 23.48 -13.00
N ARG A 352 6.17 24.37 -13.21
CA ARG A 352 5.74 24.81 -14.55
C ARG A 352 6.88 25.45 -15.31
N ALA A 353 7.61 26.38 -14.68
CA ALA A 353 8.77 27.03 -15.30
C ALA A 353 9.82 26.01 -15.75
N GLU A 354 10.15 25.04 -14.88
CA GLU A 354 11.08 23.94 -15.25
C GLU A 354 10.56 23.11 -16.43
N VAL A 355 9.28 22.73 -16.42
CA VAL A 355 8.69 21.93 -17.50
C VAL A 355 8.74 22.67 -18.83
N LEU A 356 8.36 23.95 -18.84
CA LEU A 356 8.38 24.78 -20.06
C LEU A 356 9.81 25.01 -20.56
N GLU A 357 10.77 25.27 -19.69
CA GLU A 357 12.18 25.43 -20.02
C GLU A 357 12.77 24.13 -20.62
N VAL A 358 12.58 23.00 -19.94
CA VAL A 358 13.14 21.71 -20.37
C VAL A 358 12.49 21.21 -21.66
N CYS A 359 11.20 21.43 -21.85
CA CYS A 359 10.51 21.03 -23.08
C CYS A 359 10.81 21.97 -24.25
N GLY A 360 11.03 23.27 -24.01
CA GLY A 360 11.37 24.25 -25.07
C GLY A 360 10.35 24.27 -26.21
N GLY A 361 9.06 24.08 -25.93
CA GLY A 361 8.00 23.97 -26.95
C GLY A 361 7.93 22.61 -27.68
N GLN A 362 8.83 21.67 -27.37
CA GLN A 362 8.83 20.34 -27.96
C GLN A 362 8.03 19.33 -27.13
N ILE A 363 7.70 18.20 -27.75
CA ILE A 363 7.03 17.08 -27.09
C ILE A 363 7.89 16.54 -25.95
N LEU A 364 7.25 16.20 -24.84
CA LEU A 364 7.88 15.55 -23.70
C LEU A 364 8.42 14.17 -24.12
N ASP A 365 9.65 13.86 -23.71
CA ASP A 365 10.30 12.57 -23.89
C ASP A 365 10.96 12.09 -22.59
N ALA A 366 11.45 10.85 -22.59
CA ALA A 366 12.06 10.22 -21.41
C ALA A 366 13.37 10.93 -20.96
N GLU A 367 14.13 11.51 -21.90
CA GLU A 367 15.36 12.24 -21.58
C GLU A 367 15.04 13.57 -20.89
N LYS A 368 14.12 14.36 -21.46
CA LYS A 368 13.62 15.60 -20.86
C LYS A 368 13.07 15.36 -19.46
N LEU A 369 12.27 14.29 -19.29
CA LEU A 369 11.72 13.90 -17.98
C LEU A 369 12.84 13.61 -16.95
N GLY A 370 13.98 13.10 -17.39
CA GLY A 370 15.17 12.88 -16.57
C GLY A 370 15.80 14.17 -16.05
N LYS A 371 15.70 15.28 -16.81
CA LYS A 371 16.29 16.59 -16.49
C LYS A 371 15.48 17.40 -15.47
N MET A 372 14.19 17.07 -15.24
CA MET A 372 13.29 17.79 -14.34
C MET A 372 13.64 17.52 -12.88
N LYS A 373 14.41 18.38 -12.27
CA LYS A 373 14.89 18.29 -10.88
C LYS A 373 13.85 18.78 -9.88
N VAL A 374 13.23 19.93 -10.12
CA VAL A 374 12.19 20.52 -9.25
C VAL A 374 11.00 19.57 -9.17
N LEU A 375 10.54 19.06 -10.30
CA LEU A 375 9.45 18.10 -10.35
C LEU A 375 9.80 16.81 -9.58
N LYS A 376 11.04 16.33 -9.65
CA LYS A 376 11.51 15.19 -8.86
C LYS A 376 11.45 15.47 -7.36
N MET A 377 11.90 16.65 -6.91
CA MET A 377 11.85 17.06 -5.50
C MET A 377 10.41 17.12 -4.99
N ILE A 378 9.50 17.69 -5.78
CA ILE A 378 8.07 17.74 -5.47
C ILE A 378 7.51 16.33 -5.28
N ILE A 379 7.76 15.42 -6.20
CA ILE A 379 7.26 14.03 -6.10
C ILE A 379 7.85 13.32 -4.88
N GLN A 380 9.12 13.52 -4.57
CA GLN A 380 9.74 12.94 -3.38
C GLN A 380 9.08 13.46 -2.09
N GLU A 381 8.73 14.74 -2.02
CA GLU A 381 8.04 15.31 -0.87
C GLU A 381 6.57 14.86 -0.77
N ILE A 382 5.88 14.70 -1.91
CA ILE A 382 4.55 14.08 -1.96
C ILE A 382 4.62 12.66 -1.38
N LEU A 383 5.56 11.86 -1.86
CA LEU A 383 5.78 10.48 -1.39
C LEU A 383 6.17 10.41 0.10
N ARG A 384 6.86 11.42 0.62
CA ARG A 384 7.16 11.52 2.05
C ARG A 384 5.89 11.72 2.87
N LEU A 385 5.08 12.67 2.48
CA LEU A 385 3.87 13.03 3.23
C LEU A 385 2.71 12.05 2.98
N TYR A 386 2.51 11.63 1.75
CA TYR A 386 1.37 10.80 1.33
C TYR A 386 1.80 9.69 0.37
N SER A 387 2.61 8.75 0.85
CA SER A 387 2.78 7.48 0.14
C SER A 387 1.45 6.72 0.21
N GLY A 388 0.97 6.20 -0.90
CA GLY A 388 -0.32 5.47 -0.95
C GLY A 388 -0.39 4.27 0.02
N VAL A 389 0.77 3.68 0.38
CA VAL A 389 0.89 2.59 1.35
C VAL A 389 1.32 3.15 2.70
N GLY A 390 0.47 3.02 3.73
CA GLY A 390 0.74 3.56 5.07
C GLY A 390 1.68 2.71 5.92
N PHE A 391 1.78 1.40 5.66
CA PHE A 391 2.52 0.45 6.49
C PHE A 391 3.49 -0.43 5.71
N THR A 392 4.61 -0.73 6.35
CA THR A 392 5.40 -1.93 6.05
C THR A 392 5.14 -2.97 7.14
N ALA A 393 4.63 -4.14 6.74
CA ALA A 393 4.38 -5.26 7.63
C ALA A 393 5.27 -6.46 7.27
N ARG A 394 5.82 -7.13 8.30
CA ARG A 394 6.61 -8.36 8.20
C ARG A 394 6.21 -9.34 9.30
N GLU A 395 6.52 -10.62 9.09
CA GLU A 395 6.41 -11.66 10.11
C GLU A 395 7.76 -12.40 10.22
N ALA A 396 8.22 -12.63 11.42
CA ALA A 396 9.37 -13.48 11.69
C ALA A 396 8.94 -14.96 11.54
N LEU A 397 9.35 -15.60 10.45
CA LEU A 397 9.03 -17.01 10.14
C LEU A 397 9.97 -18.00 10.87
N ALA A 398 11.05 -17.50 11.43
CA ALA A 398 11.95 -18.09 12.40
C ALA A 398 12.39 -16.98 13.36
N ASP A 399 13.16 -17.24 14.41
CA ASP A 399 13.79 -16.17 15.20
C ASP A 399 14.74 -15.40 14.26
N VAL A 400 14.58 -14.07 14.13
CA VAL A 400 15.31 -13.21 13.20
C VAL A 400 16.02 -12.11 13.96
N GLN A 401 17.35 -12.03 13.79
CA GLN A 401 18.15 -10.94 14.32
C GLN A 401 18.05 -9.71 13.41
N ILE A 402 17.70 -8.54 13.98
CA ILE A 402 17.72 -7.25 13.32
C ILE A 402 18.83 -6.42 13.94
N GLY A 403 19.87 -6.13 13.18
CA GLY A 403 21.09 -5.53 13.69
C GLY A 403 21.68 -6.34 14.86
N ASN A 404 22.31 -5.65 15.79
CA ASN A 404 22.87 -6.26 17.00
C ASN A 404 21.94 -6.16 18.22
N THR A 405 20.78 -5.51 18.08
CA THR A 405 19.98 -5.06 19.23
C THR A 405 18.71 -5.85 19.45
N VAL A 406 18.04 -6.32 18.40
CA VAL A 406 16.71 -6.93 18.51
C VAL A 406 16.67 -8.30 17.84
N CYS A 407 16.37 -9.33 18.63
CA CYS A 407 15.99 -10.65 18.12
C CYS A 407 14.46 -10.79 18.11
N VAL A 408 13.87 -10.79 16.93
CA VAL A 408 12.42 -10.93 16.77
C VAL A 408 12.05 -12.40 16.80
N PRO A 409 11.25 -12.85 17.78
CA PRO A 409 10.88 -14.25 17.91
C PRO A 409 9.97 -14.71 16.77
N LYS A 410 10.08 -15.99 16.38
CA LYS A 410 9.20 -16.62 15.39
C LYS A 410 7.73 -16.39 15.71
N GLY A 411 6.96 -15.91 14.73
CA GLY A 411 5.53 -15.63 14.84
C GLY A 411 5.19 -14.22 15.33
N VAL A 412 6.18 -13.39 15.68
CA VAL A 412 5.97 -11.98 15.96
C VAL A 412 5.88 -11.22 14.62
N ASN A 413 4.88 -10.35 14.52
CA ASN A 413 4.70 -9.47 13.39
C ASN A 413 5.39 -8.13 13.65
N ILE A 414 5.98 -7.54 12.64
CA ILE A 414 6.62 -6.23 12.70
C ILE A 414 5.77 -5.25 11.93
N TRP A 415 5.50 -4.10 12.54
CA TRP A 415 4.85 -2.96 11.89
C TRP A 415 5.75 -1.74 11.91
N ILE A 416 5.93 -1.14 10.72
CA ILE A 416 6.53 0.19 10.55
C ILE A 416 5.45 1.07 9.93
N TRP A 417 5.03 2.09 10.66
CA TRP A 417 4.11 3.07 10.10
C TRP A 417 4.91 4.16 9.39
N GLN A 418 4.94 4.07 8.07
CA GLN A 418 5.72 4.95 7.21
C GLN A 418 5.28 6.40 7.33
N ALA A 419 3.98 6.65 7.43
CA ALA A 419 3.46 8.02 7.59
C ALA A 419 4.00 8.71 8.85
N ALA A 420 4.13 8.01 9.99
CA ALA A 420 4.74 8.56 11.19
C ALA A 420 6.25 8.71 11.05
N LEU A 421 6.93 7.70 10.50
CA LEU A 421 8.38 7.73 10.28
C LEU A 421 8.79 8.90 9.36
N HIS A 422 8.00 9.17 8.32
CA HIS A 422 8.24 10.26 7.38
C HIS A 422 7.87 11.65 7.93
N ARG A 423 7.24 11.74 9.10
CA ARG A 423 6.90 12.99 9.79
C ARG A 423 7.64 13.19 11.11
N ASP A 424 8.60 12.30 11.41
CA ASP A 424 9.38 12.39 12.64
C ASP A 424 10.37 13.57 12.59
N PRO A 425 10.23 14.60 13.48
CA PRO A 425 11.13 15.75 13.47
C PRO A 425 12.60 15.40 13.74
N GLN A 426 12.87 14.27 14.41
CA GLN A 426 14.24 13.82 14.66
C GLN A 426 14.95 13.35 13.38
N LEU A 427 14.18 12.92 12.37
CA LEU A 427 14.68 12.48 11.08
C LEU A 427 14.63 13.57 10.02
N TRP A 428 13.59 14.42 10.04
CA TRP A 428 13.24 15.35 8.97
C TRP A 428 13.35 16.84 9.35
N GLY A 429 13.73 17.15 10.60
CA GLY A 429 13.82 18.53 11.09
C GLY A 429 12.50 19.08 11.62
N SER A 430 12.54 20.31 12.14
CA SER A 430 11.40 20.97 12.80
C SER A 430 10.22 21.23 11.85
N ASP A 431 10.47 21.28 10.54
CA ASP A 431 9.47 21.46 9.49
C ASP A 431 8.94 20.15 8.90
N ALA A 432 9.11 19.02 9.60
CA ALA A 432 8.71 17.68 9.16
C ALA A 432 7.24 17.58 8.75
N LEU A 433 6.36 18.41 9.30
CA LEU A 433 4.93 18.48 8.96
C LEU A 433 4.61 19.45 7.80
N LYS A 434 5.60 20.17 7.26
CA LYS A 434 5.39 21.11 6.16
C LYS A 434 5.72 20.46 4.83
N PHE A 435 5.02 20.88 3.78
CA PHE A 435 5.36 20.56 2.40
C PHE A 435 6.52 21.44 1.94
N ASN A 436 7.71 20.89 1.89
CA ASN A 436 8.93 21.59 1.53
C ASN A 436 9.81 20.74 0.60
N PRO A 437 9.58 20.78 -0.73
CA PRO A 437 10.38 20.04 -1.71
C PRO A 437 11.87 20.41 -1.73
N ASP A 438 12.26 21.64 -1.33
CA ASP A 438 13.66 22.06 -1.27
C ASP A 438 14.50 21.20 -0.30
N ARG A 439 13.85 20.49 0.60
CA ARG A 439 14.45 19.44 1.44
C ARG A 439 15.28 18.44 0.62
N PHE A 440 14.81 18.10 -0.59
CA PHE A 440 15.43 17.12 -1.48
C PHE A 440 16.46 17.72 -2.46
N THR A 441 16.85 18.99 -2.32
CA THR A 441 17.85 19.63 -3.20
C THR A 441 19.16 18.82 -3.28
N ASN A 442 19.60 18.27 -2.16
CA ASN A 442 20.79 17.41 -2.06
C ASN A 442 20.44 15.92 -2.00
N GLY A 443 19.29 15.53 -2.58
CA GLY A 443 18.78 14.16 -2.58
C GLY A 443 18.28 13.68 -1.21
N ILE A 444 18.04 12.37 -1.10
CA ILE A 444 17.49 11.75 0.12
C ILE A 444 18.46 11.91 1.31
N SER A 445 19.76 11.78 1.07
CA SER A 445 20.78 11.91 2.12
C SER A 445 20.89 13.32 2.69
N GLY A 446 20.52 14.34 1.93
CA GLY A 446 20.43 15.72 2.43
C GLY A 446 19.09 16.00 3.14
N ALA A 447 18.03 15.28 2.78
CA ALA A 447 16.70 15.50 3.28
C ALA A 447 16.40 14.77 4.60
N CYS A 448 16.97 13.59 4.80
CA CYS A 448 16.69 12.73 5.96
C CYS A 448 17.97 12.34 6.67
N LYS A 449 18.00 12.51 7.98
CA LYS A 449 19.16 12.19 8.82
C LYS A 449 19.58 10.71 8.70
N ILE A 450 18.61 9.82 8.49
CA ILE A 450 18.80 8.39 8.21
C ILE A 450 18.12 8.09 6.88
N PRO A 451 18.84 8.10 5.74
CA PRO A 451 18.26 7.94 4.40
C PRO A 451 17.40 6.69 4.23
N GLN A 452 17.73 5.58 4.93
CA GLN A 452 16.98 4.33 4.90
C GLN A 452 15.62 4.42 5.60
N ALA A 453 15.36 5.48 6.38
CA ALA A 453 14.06 5.76 6.97
C ALA A 453 13.07 6.40 5.96
N TYR A 454 13.56 6.86 4.79
CA TYR A 454 12.71 7.25 3.68
C TYR A 454 12.29 6.02 2.88
N THR A 455 11.10 5.49 3.15
CA THR A 455 10.65 4.17 2.69
C THR A 455 9.34 4.19 1.88
N PRO A 456 9.10 5.15 0.97
CA PRO A 456 7.82 5.24 0.26
C PRO A 456 7.55 4.03 -0.64
N PHE A 457 8.60 3.34 -1.06
CA PHE A 457 8.57 2.12 -1.87
C PHE A 457 8.90 0.86 -1.07
N GLY A 458 8.76 0.89 0.26
CA GLY A 458 9.16 -0.20 1.14
C GLY A 458 10.67 -0.22 1.42
N LEU A 459 11.17 -1.32 1.98
CA LEU A 459 12.55 -1.41 2.44
C LEU A 459 13.17 -2.79 2.18
N GLY A 460 14.50 -2.79 2.03
CA GLY A 460 15.33 -3.97 1.89
C GLY A 460 15.04 -4.81 0.63
N PRO A 461 15.20 -6.13 0.68
CA PRO A 461 15.00 -7.01 -0.47
C PRO A 461 13.59 -6.97 -1.06
N ARG A 462 12.61 -6.49 -0.27
CA ARG A 462 11.20 -6.38 -0.66
C ARG A 462 10.78 -4.98 -1.11
N THR A 463 11.75 -4.14 -1.50
CA THR A 463 11.48 -2.85 -2.15
C THR A 463 10.59 -3.03 -3.37
N CYS A 464 9.70 -2.07 -3.62
CA CYS A 464 8.71 -2.12 -4.70
C CYS A 464 9.36 -2.39 -6.06
N PRO A 465 8.92 -3.41 -6.81
CA PRO A 465 9.43 -3.64 -8.17
C PRO A 465 8.97 -2.58 -9.15
N GLY A 466 7.78 -1.98 -8.93
CA GLY A 466 7.17 -0.96 -9.79
C GLY A 466 7.64 0.48 -9.51
N MET A 467 8.68 0.69 -8.69
CA MET A 467 9.14 2.03 -8.32
C MET A 467 9.45 2.91 -9.54
N ASN A 468 10.14 2.37 -10.53
CA ASN A 468 10.53 3.13 -11.72
C ASN A 468 9.30 3.52 -12.57
N LEU A 469 8.34 2.61 -12.73
CA LEU A 469 7.10 2.87 -13.45
C LEU A 469 6.26 3.93 -12.73
N GLY A 470 6.02 3.76 -11.43
CA GLY A 470 5.25 4.73 -10.65
C GLY A 470 5.89 6.13 -10.62
N MET A 471 7.22 6.21 -10.55
CA MET A 471 7.93 7.50 -10.66
C MET A 471 7.79 8.13 -12.05
N MET A 472 7.76 7.33 -13.12
CA MET A 472 7.52 7.80 -14.48
C MET A 472 6.09 8.30 -14.64
N GLU A 473 5.10 7.55 -14.16
CA GLU A 473 3.69 7.93 -14.19
C GLU A 473 3.45 9.29 -13.52
N LEU A 474 3.94 9.45 -12.29
CA LEU A 474 3.82 10.70 -11.53
C LEU A 474 4.49 11.87 -12.27
N LYS A 475 5.70 11.67 -12.78
CA LYS A 475 6.43 12.73 -13.51
C LYS A 475 5.71 13.14 -14.79
N VAL A 476 5.28 12.19 -15.61
CA VAL A 476 4.58 12.49 -16.88
C VAL A 476 3.26 13.21 -16.60
N MET A 477 2.47 12.71 -15.66
CA MET A 477 1.18 13.30 -15.33
C MET A 477 1.35 14.75 -14.83
N PHE A 478 2.23 14.99 -13.85
CA PHE A 478 2.44 16.34 -13.32
C PHE A 478 3.05 17.27 -14.37
N ALA A 479 4.01 16.82 -15.18
CA ALA A 479 4.60 17.63 -16.24
C ALA A 479 3.53 18.10 -17.24
N LEU A 480 2.67 17.19 -17.71
CA LEU A 480 1.61 17.51 -18.65
C LEU A 480 0.54 18.44 -18.06
N LEU A 481 0.09 18.16 -16.83
CA LEU A 481 -0.91 18.98 -16.15
C LEU A 481 -0.38 20.39 -15.87
N LEU A 482 0.83 20.51 -15.36
CA LEU A 482 1.45 21.79 -15.01
C LEU A 482 1.76 22.65 -16.25
N ALA A 483 2.05 22.03 -17.39
CA ALA A 483 2.27 22.74 -18.64
C ALA A 483 0.99 23.38 -19.21
N LYS A 484 -0.19 22.86 -18.87
CA LYS A 484 -1.47 23.22 -19.48
C LYS A 484 -2.44 23.92 -18.53
N PHE A 485 -2.37 23.63 -17.23
CA PHE A 485 -3.37 24.08 -16.27
C PHE A 485 -2.75 24.74 -15.04
N SER A 486 -3.48 25.68 -14.51
CA SER A 486 -3.35 26.17 -13.14
C SER A 486 -4.54 25.67 -12.33
N PHE A 487 -4.30 25.31 -11.08
CA PHE A 487 -5.37 24.76 -10.24
C PHE A 487 -5.20 25.17 -8.77
N SER A 488 -6.33 25.32 -8.10
CA SER A 488 -6.46 25.61 -6.68
C SER A 488 -7.47 24.65 -6.05
N LEU A 489 -7.50 24.57 -4.71
CA LEU A 489 -8.53 23.74 -4.05
C LEU A 489 -9.93 24.34 -4.29
N SER A 490 -10.88 23.48 -4.62
CA SER A 490 -12.30 23.87 -4.65
C SER A 490 -12.78 24.22 -3.24
N PRO A 491 -13.64 25.25 -3.07
CA PRO A 491 -14.31 25.50 -1.79
C PRO A 491 -15.14 24.33 -1.26
N LYS A 492 -15.48 23.38 -2.13
CA LYS A 492 -16.20 22.14 -1.76
C LYS A 492 -15.28 21.01 -1.28
N TYR A 493 -13.96 21.21 -1.27
CA TYR A 493 -13.02 20.21 -0.81
C TYR A 493 -13.09 20.04 0.71
N GLN A 494 -13.07 18.79 1.17
CA GLN A 494 -13.00 18.43 2.58
C GLN A 494 -11.78 17.53 2.81
N HIS A 495 -10.86 17.97 3.67
CA HIS A 495 -9.65 17.22 3.97
C HIS A 495 -9.90 16.19 5.08
N VAL A 496 -10.17 14.96 4.67
CA VAL A 496 -10.33 13.83 5.61
C VAL A 496 -9.50 12.64 5.11
N PRO A 497 -8.26 12.49 5.58
CA PRO A 497 -7.49 11.27 5.33
C PRO A 497 -8.19 10.04 5.92
N ARG A 498 -8.24 8.96 5.16
CA ARG A 498 -8.78 7.66 5.57
C ARG A 498 -7.74 6.58 5.30
N PHE A 499 -7.64 5.63 6.21
CA PHE A 499 -6.76 4.48 6.06
C PHE A 499 -7.56 3.19 6.31
N ASP A 500 -7.92 2.50 5.23
CA ASP A 500 -8.54 1.17 5.29
C ASP A 500 -7.57 0.11 4.73
N VAL A 501 -7.28 0.17 3.45
CA VAL A 501 -6.26 -0.62 2.76
C VAL A 501 -5.09 0.27 2.35
N LEU A 502 -5.41 1.46 1.87
CA LEU A 502 -4.49 2.50 1.42
C LEU A 502 -4.82 3.82 2.13
N LEU A 503 -3.86 4.75 2.12
CA LEU A 503 -4.04 6.09 2.67
C LEU A 503 -4.64 7.00 1.59
N GLU A 504 -5.95 7.22 1.64
CA GLU A 504 -6.70 7.95 0.62
C GLU A 504 -7.52 9.12 1.19
N PRO A 505 -7.90 10.13 0.36
CA PRO A 505 -8.85 11.16 0.76
C PRO A 505 -10.27 10.58 0.76
N LYS A 506 -10.94 10.60 1.92
CA LYS A 506 -12.27 10.00 2.12
C LYS A 506 -13.33 10.49 1.12
N TYR A 507 -13.29 11.78 0.78
CA TYR A 507 -14.27 12.42 -0.10
C TYR A 507 -13.70 12.77 -1.49
N GLY A 508 -12.49 12.26 -1.79
CA GLY A 508 -11.74 12.64 -2.98
C GLY A 508 -11.18 14.05 -2.92
N VAL A 509 -10.48 14.44 -3.97
CA VAL A 509 -9.92 15.79 -4.12
C VAL A 509 -10.66 16.55 -5.23
N LYS A 510 -11.15 17.76 -4.90
CA LYS A 510 -11.81 18.67 -5.83
C LYS A 510 -10.95 19.89 -6.07
N LEU A 511 -10.74 20.24 -7.33
CA LEU A 511 -9.92 21.37 -7.77
C LEU A 511 -10.70 22.29 -8.69
N LEU A 512 -10.50 23.60 -8.52
CA LEU A 512 -10.81 24.58 -9.56
C LEU A 512 -9.63 24.62 -10.54
N VAL A 513 -9.90 24.32 -11.79
CA VAL A 513 -8.87 24.16 -12.84
C VAL A 513 -9.15 25.16 -13.95
N CYS A 514 -8.12 25.89 -14.41
CA CYS A 514 -8.16 26.76 -15.57
C CYS A 514 -6.92 26.55 -16.45
N ARG A 515 -7.01 26.91 -17.72
CA ARG A 515 -5.84 26.92 -18.64
C ARG A 515 -4.84 28.02 -18.24
N VAL A 516 -3.54 27.81 -18.51
CA VAL A 516 -2.45 28.79 -18.40
C VAL A 516 -2.01 29.26 -19.77
#